data_89dc978e8834e8a0379ccc375105e2dc
#
_entry.id   89dc978e8834e8a0379ccc375105e2dc
#
_cell.length_a   1.000
_cell.length_b   1.000
_cell.length_c   1.000
_cell.angle_alpha   90.00
_cell.angle_beta   90.00
_cell.angle_gamma   90.00
#
_symmetry.space_group_name_H-M   'P 1'
#
loop_
_entity.id
_entity.type
_entity.pdbx_description
1 polymer ?
#
loop_
_entity_poly.entity_id
_entity_poly.type
_entity_poly.pdbx_seq_one_letter_code
_entity_poly.pdbx_strand_id
1 'polypeptide(L)'
;IGVGTHVWRGLDVGIGTKVTLKSEASLVAQTNLAGDTEYEELNVSAKPVLRPVISMNFDWEETFCPDAQCWYDGLETAFAFKGYSDSSVEVNANTIIPGTIPDPGLFIDIATVDSYQPNIYTLGMQLKRDKWRLGLAVEMQEWSALEDELNNDTVKNNLGLEFDDIVIPRIGAEYYLNDTFTLTGGVAFEESPLANDVNPEVNYLDADRTVIGLGMSATFDHVYGLKHPLRLDFGYQYHLMEEREFQIVSSQP
;
A
#
# COMPACT_ATOMS: atom_id res chain seq x y z
N ILE A 1 1.99 2.58 -14.97
CA ILE A 1 1.50 2.84 -16.35
C ILE A 1 0.07 2.36 -16.42
N GLY A 2 -0.84 3.17 -16.99
CA GLY A 2 -2.25 2.79 -17.12
C GLY A 2 -2.91 3.44 -18.32
N VAL A 3 -4.05 2.88 -18.70
CA VAL A 3 -4.93 3.36 -19.76
C VAL A 3 -6.35 3.34 -19.22
N GLY A 4 -7.09 4.41 -19.43
CA GLY A 4 -8.53 4.50 -19.14
C GLY A 4 -9.30 4.87 -20.39
N THR A 5 -10.52 4.41 -20.47
CA THR A 5 -11.42 4.70 -21.58
C THR A 5 -12.86 4.81 -21.10
N HIS A 6 -13.60 5.66 -21.75
CA HIS A 6 -15.04 5.70 -21.66
C HIS A 6 -15.62 4.54 -22.46
N VAL A 7 -16.41 3.69 -21.82
CA VAL A 7 -16.96 2.47 -22.44
C VAL A 7 -18.43 2.66 -22.87
N TRP A 8 -19.22 3.22 -21.99
CA TRP A 8 -20.64 3.41 -22.22
C TRP A 8 -21.20 4.43 -21.23
N ARG A 9 -22.07 5.31 -21.67
CA ARG A 9 -22.82 6.33 -20.89
C ARG A 9 -22.42 6.37 -19.41
N GLY A 10 -21.56 7.27 -19.01
CA GLY A 10 -21.13 7.41 -17.64
C GLY A 10 -20.29 6.24 -17.07
N LEU A 11 -19.97 5.23 -17.87
CA LEU A 11 -19.08 4.12 -17.44
C LEU A 11 -17.67 4.31 -18.01
N ASP A 12 -16.72 4.59 -17.13
CA ASP A 12 -15.30 4.61 -17.41
C ASP A 12 -14.60 3.40 -16.81
N VAL A 13 -13.68 2.83 -17.56
CA VAL A 13 -12.86 1.69 -17.12
C VAL A 13 -11.40 2.01 -17.31
N GLY A 14 -10.62 1.69 -16.29
CA GLY A 14 -9.17 1.84 -16.30
C GLY A 14 -8.47 0.51 -16.00
N ILE A 15 -7.39 0.26 -16.72
CA ILE A 15 -6.47 -0.83 -16.45
C ILE A 15 -5.07 -0.28 -16.40
N GLY A 16 -4.29 -0.74 -15.44
CA GLY A 16 -2.92 -0.30 -15.27
C GLY A 16 -2.04 -1.35 -14.62
N THR A 17 -0.78 -1.04 -14.53
CA THR A 17 0.19 -1.83 -13.79
C THR A 17 1.15 -0.93 -13.02
N LYS A 18 1.43 -1.31 -11.79
CA LYS A 18 2.52 -0.77 -10.99
C LYS A 18 3.72 -1.70 -11.15
N VAL A 19 4.89 -1.16 -11.39
CA VAL A 19 6.14 -1.93 -11.49
C VAL A 19 6.91 -1.73 -10.19
N THR A 20 7.26 -2.83 -9.53
CA THR A 20 8.20 -2.88 -8.41
C THR A 20 9.41 -3.71 -8.82
N LEU A 21 10.49 -3.62 -8.07
CA LEU A 21 11.70 -4.41 -8.32
C LEU A 21 11.89 -5.37 -7.15
N LYS A 22 12.06 -6.65 -7.46
CA LYS A 22 12.55 -7.66 -6.53
C LYS A 22 14.05 -7.81 -6.77
N SER A 23 14.87 -7.72 -5.73
CA SER A 23 16.32 -7.85 -5.81
C SER A 23 16.75 -9.20 -5.28
N GLU A 24 17.63 -9.87 -6.01
CA GLU A 24 18.25 -11.12 -5.60
C GLU A 24 19.78 -10.92 -5.62
N ALA A 25 20.45 -11.31 -4.56
CA ALA A 25 21.91 -11.29 -4.50
C ALA A 25 22.43 -12.68 -4.12
N SER A 26 23.45 -13.15 -4.80
CA SER A 26 24.17 -14.36 -4.41
C SER A 26 25.64 -14.05 -4.18
N LEU A 27 26.16 -14.48 -3.04
CA LEU A 27 27.56 -14.35 -2.65
C LEU A 27 28.16 -15.75 -2.51
N VAL A 28 29.24 -16.01 -3.24
CA VAL A 28 30.07 -17.19 -3.06
C VAL A 28 31.44 -16.75 -2.58
N ALA A 29 31.86 -17.21 -1.41
CA ALA A 29 33.16 -16.90 -0.86
C ALA A 29 33.91 -18.17 -0.50
N GLN A 30 35.17 -18.25 -0.91
CA GLN A 30 36.09 -19.33 -0.53
C GLN A 30 37.19 -18.72 0.33
N THR A 31 37.26 -19.16 1.59
CA THR A 31 38.26 -18.69 2.56
C THR A 31 39.10 -19.83 3.07
N ASN A 32 40.35 -19.56 3.38
CA ASN A 32 41.22 -20.51 4.06
C ASN A 32 41.06 -20.43 5.61
N LEU A 33 41.65 -21.38 6.33
CA LEU A 33 41.61 -21.41 7.82
C LEU A 33 42.32 -20.20 8.47
N ALA A 34 43.15 -19.47 7.73
CA ALA A 34 43.81 -18.24 8.19
C ALA A 34 42.92 -17.02 8.04
N GLY A 35 41.77 -17.15 7.39
CA GLY A 35 40.83 -16.05 7.14
C GLY A 35 41.07 -15.29 5.82
N ASP A 36 42.02 -15.77 5.00
CA ASP A 36 42.24 -15.15 3.69
C ASP A 36 41.21 -15.65 2.68
N THR A 37 40.58 -14.73 1.96
CA THR A 37 39.62 -15.04 0.90
C THR A 37 40.36 -15.29 -0.41
N GLU A 38 40.24 -16.52 -0.94
CA GLU A 38 40.86 -16.91 -2.20
C GLU A 38 39.99 -16.63 -3.43
N TYR A 39 38.66 -16.66 -3.22
CA TYR A 39 37.69 -16.44 -4.28
C TYR A 39 36.46 -15.77 -3.71
N GLU A 40 35.92 -14.79 -4.42
CA GLU A 40 34.71 -14.10 -4.09
C GLU A 40 33.94 -13.80 -5.38
N GLU A 41 32.67 -14.18 -5.42
CA GLU A 41 31.76 -13.86 -6.52
C GLU A 41 30.45 -13.33 -5.94
N LEU A 42 30.09 -12.11 -6.34
CA LEU A 42 28.83 -11.47 -6.01
C LEU A 42 28.00 -11.27 -7.28
N ASN A 43 26.86 -11.94 -7.35
CA ASN A 43 25.88 -11.74 -8.40
C ASN A 43 24.67 -11.02 -7.83
N VAL A 44 24.29 -9.90 -8.44
CA VAL A 44 23.10 -9.14 -8.09
C VAL A 44 22.19 -9.04 -9.29
N SER A 45 20.96 -9.44 -9.14
CA SER A 45 19.92 -9.32 -10.15
C SER A 45 18.71 -8.57 -9.63
N ALA A 46 18.04 -7.81 -10.49
CA ALA A 46 16.79 -7.15 -10.19
C ALA A 46 15.73 -7.59 -11.18
N LYS A 47 14.62 -8.11 -10.70
CA LYS A 47 13.50 -8.58 -11.52
C LYS A 47 12.31 -7.64 -11.36
N PRO A 48 11.70 -7.15 -12.46
CA PRO A 48 10.48 -6.36 -12.36
C PRO A 48 9.30 -7.26 -11.99
N VAL A 49 8.54 -6.85 -10.99
CA VAL A 49 7.26 -7.45 -10.61
C VAL A 49 6.14 -6.52 -11.05
N LEU A 50 5.25 -7.04 -11.88
CA LEU A 50 4.12 -6.29 -12.42
C LEU A 50 2.87 -6.55 -11.59
N ARG A 51 2.15 -5.48 -11.25
CA ARG A 51 0.95 -5.51 -10.43
C ARG A 51 -0.23 -4.98 -11.18
N PRO A 52 -1.32 -5.73 -11.26
CA PRO A 52 -2.52 -5.24 -11.89
C PRO A 52 -3.16 -4.14 -11.04
N VAL A 53 -3.66 -3.12 -11.71
CA VAL A 53 -4.55 -2.11 -11.18
C VAL A 53 -5.74 -2.04 -12.13
N ILE A 54 -6.93 -2.23 -11.59
CA ILE A 54 -8.18 -2.14 -12.34
C ILE A 54 -9.05 -1.11 -11.66
N SER A 55 -9.69 -0.25 -12.43
CA SER A 55 -10.62 0.75 -11.90
C SER A 55 -11.84 0.87 -12.80
N MET A 56 -12.94 1.23 -12.17
CA MET A 56 -14.20 1.50 -12.84
C MET A 56 -14.87 2.68 -12.15
N ASN A 57 -15.37 3.63 -12.93
CA ASN A 57 -16.17 4.74 -12.46
C ASN A 57 -17.52 4.74 -13.17
N PHE A 58 -18.58 5.04 -12.44
CA PHE A 58 -19.92 5.04 -12.95
C PHE A 58 -20.65 6.33 -12.55
N ASP A 59 -20.95 7.16 -13.52
CA ASP A 59 -21.75 8.35 -13.39
C ASP A 59 -23.23 8.00 -13.58
N TRP A 60 -24.01 8.16 -12.53
CA TRP A 60 -25.43 7.80 -12.51
C TRP A 60 -26.29 8.78 -13.29
N GLU A 61 -25.93 10.07 -13.26
CA GLU A 61 -26.64 11.11 -13.99
C GLU A 61 -26.52 10.89 -15.49
N GLU A 62 -25.32 10.77 -16.02
CA GLU A 62 -25.07 10.54 -17.44
C GLU A 62 -25.73 9.27 -17.94
N THR A 63 -25.81 8.23 -17.09
CA THR A 63 -26.37 6.95 -17.45
C THR A 63 -27.90 6.96 -17.53
N PHE A 64 -28.56 7.51 -16.51
CA PHE A 64 -30.01 7.33 -16.33
C PHE A 64 -30.82 8.60 -16.58
N CYS A 65 -30.22 9.78 -16.52
CA CYS A 65 -30.90 11.07 -16.60
C CYS A 65 -30.16 12.12 -17.42
N PRO A 66 -29.67 11.85 -18.62
CA PRO A 66 -28.82 12.80 -19.35
C PRO A 66 -29.53 14.11 -19.71
N ASP A 67 -30.86 14.14 -19.77
CA ASP A 67 -31.65 15.26 -20.23
C ASP A 67 -32.61 15.86 -19.18
N ALA A 68 -32.60 15.35 -17.95
CA ALA A 68 -33.51 15.78 -16.89
C ALA A 68 -32.82 15.86 -15.53
N GLN A 69 -33.23 16.83 -14.72
CA GLN A 69 -32.83 16.88 -13.32
C GLN A 69 -33.42 15.69 -12.56
N CYS A 70 -32.59 14.86 -12.01
CA CYS A 70 -33.01 13.73 -11.21
C CYS A 70 -32.28 13.70 -9.87
N TRP A 71 -32.70 12.84 -8.98
CA TRP A 71 -32.10 12.74 -7.64
C TRP A 71 -30.66 12.21 -7.64
N TYR A 72 -30.23 11.52 -8.72
CA TYR A 72 -28.85 11.02 -8.89
C TYR A 72 -27.90 12.10 -9.47
N ASP A 73 -28.39 13.29 -9.77
CA ASP A 73 -27.55 14.39 -10.26
C ASP A 73 -26.29 14.50 -9.40
N GLY A 74 -25.11 14.48 -10.06
CA GLY A 74 -23.80 14.49 -9.43
C GLY A 74 -23.49 13.30 -8.51
N LEU A 75 -24.21 12.16 -8.64
CA LEU A 75 -23.89 10.91 -7.96
C LEU A 75 -22.96 10.08 -8.84
N GLU A 76 -21.82 9.72 -8.29
CA GLU A 76 -20.85 8.82 -8.92
C GLU A 76 -20.48 7.68 -7.96
N THR A 77 -20.19 6.50 -8.51
CA THR A 77 -19.62 5.37 -7.77
C THR A 77 -18.36 4.91 -8.47
N ALA A 78 -17.38 4.48 -7.70
CA ALA A 78 -16.10 4.01 -8.22
C ALA A 78 -15.69 2.71 -7.53
N PHE A 79 -15.08 1.83 -8.29
CA PHE A 79 -14.42 0.64 -7.80
C PHE A 79 -12.96 0.65 -8.25
N ALA A 80 -12.06 0.25 -7.37
CA ALA A 80 -10.66 0.04 -7.71
C ALA A 80 -10.14 -1.25 -7.07
N PHE A 81 -9.35 -1.99 -7.83
CA PHE A 81 -8.58 -3.13 -7.38
C PHE A 81 -7.10 -2.87 -7.64
N LYS A 82 -6.27 -3.11 -6.63
CA LYS A 82 -4.81 -3.09 -6.74
C LYS A 82 -4.30 -4.44 -6.28
N GLY A 83 -3.59 -5.14 -7.15
CA GLY A 83 -2.97 -6.41 -6.82
C GLY A 83 -1.90 -6.27 -5.74
N TYR A 84 -1.58 -7.36 -5.08
CA TYR A 84 -0.58 -7.39 -4.00
C TYR A 84 0.84 -7.01 -4.48
N SER A 85 1.74 -6.64 -3.54
CA SER A 85 3.10 -6.14 -3.77
C SER A 85 4.04 -6.62 -2.69
N ASP A 86 4.97 -7.47 -3.09
CA ASP A 86 6.14 -7.74 -2.31
C ASP A 86 7.40 -7.15 -2.97
N SER A 87 8.26 -6.61 -2.16
CA SER A 87 9.65 -6.36 -2.50
C SER A 87 10.47 -7.14 -1.51
N SER A 88 11.09 -8.20 -1.98
CA SER A 88 11.96 -9.04 -1.16
C SER A 88 13.40 -8.97 -1.67
N VAL A 89 14.34 -9.08 -0.75
CA VAL A 89 15.76 -9.26 -1.04
C VAL A 89 16.16 -10.66 -0.59
N GLU A 90 16.60 -11.48 -1.52
CA GLU A 90 17.15 -12.80 -1.24
C GLU A 90 18.67 -12.72 -1.38
N VAL A 91 19.38 -13.13 -0.34
CA VAL A 91 20.85 -13.23 -0.33
C VAL A 91 21.22 -14.69 -0.07
N ASN A 92 21.78 -15.33 -1.07
CA ASN A 92 22.31 -16.67 -0.98
C ASN A 92 23.84 -16.59 -0.79
N ALA A 93 24.35 -16.98 0.36
CA ALA A 93 25.78 -17.02 0.61
C ALA A 93 26.27 -18.45 0.71
N ASN A 94 27.33 -18.78 -0.02
CA ASN A 94 28.02 -20.06 0.06
C ASN A 94 29.46 -19.85 0.51
N THR A 95 29.86 -20.48 1.59
CA THR A 95 31.20 -20.40 2.12
C THR A 95 31.88 -21.79 2.08
N ILE A 96 33.03 -21.88 1.41
CA ILE A 96 33.86 -23.06 1.34
C ILE A 96 35.16 -22.83 2.14
N ILE A 97 35.48 -23.72 3.08
CA ILE A 97 36.73 -23.70 3.82
C ILE A 97 37.46 -25.02 3.54
N PRO A 98 38.47 -25.03 2.66
CA PRO A 98 39.18 -26.24 2.30
C PRO A 98 39.70 -27.00 3.53
N GLY A 99 39.39 -28.28 3.60
CA GLY A 99 39.81 -29.17 4.72
C GLY A 99 38.89 -29.16 5.95
N THR A 100 37.99 -28.16 6.05
CA THR A 100 37.05 -28.09 7.19
C THR A 100 35.59 -28.13 6.71
N ILE A 101 35.26 -27.34 5.70
CA ILE A 101 33.94 -27.30 5.05
C ILE A 101 34.19 -27.46 3.55
N PRO A 102 34.30 -28.70 3.04
CA PRO A 102 34.56 -28.97 1.64
C PRO A 102 33.33 -28.65 0.78
N ASP A 103 33.55 -28.62 -0.54
CA ASP A 103 32.45 -28.52 -1.51
C ASP A 103 31.34 -29.56 -1.21
N PRO A 104 30.06 -29.18 -1.14
CA PRO A 104 29.47 -27.94 -1.65
C PRO A 104 29.52 -26.71 -0.73
N GLY A 105 30.14 -26.79 0.47
CA GLY A 105 30.27 -25.63 1.36
C GLY A 105 29.13 -25.46 2.39
N LEU A 106 29.17 -24.37 3.11
CA LEU A 106 28.10 -23.93 4.01
C LEU A 106 27.22 -22.93 3.30
N PHE A 107 25.96 -23.29 3.12
CA PHE A 107 24.96 -22.41 2.53
C PHE A 107 24.25 -21.60 3.62
N ILE A 108 24.15 -20.30 3.41
CA ILE A 108 23.37 -19.39 4.22
C ILE A 108 22.43 -18.67 3.27
N ASP A 109 21.14 -18.92 3.43
CA ASP A 109 20.09 -18.24 2.67
C ASP A 109 19.43 -17.24 3.61
N ILE A 110 19.43 -15.96 3.22
CA ILE A 110 18.80 -14.88 3.93
C ILE A 110 17.76 -14.29 3.00
N ALA A 111 16.50 -14.37 3.38
CA ALA A 111 15.42 -13.69 2.72
C ALA A 111 14.86 -12.61 3.64
N THR A 112 14.69 -11.41 3.09
CA THR A 112 14.06 -10.28 3.78
C THR A 112 12.96 -9.69 2.92
N VAL A 113 11.80 -9.47 3.50
CA VAL A 113 10.70 -8.73 2.87
C VAL A 113 10.87 -7.26 3.23
N ASP A 114 11.27 -6.43 2.26
CA ASP A 114 11.47 -5.00 2.48
C ASP A 114 10.16 -4.23 2.54
N SER A 115 9.21 -4.60 1.71
CA SER A 115 7.87 -4.03 1.70
C SER A 115 6.85 -5.02 1.15
N TYR A 116 5.73 -5.08 1.82
CA TYR A 116 4.57 -5.82 1.40
C TYR A 116 3.38 -4.89 1.25
N GLN A 117 2.60 -5.08 0.21
CA GLN A 117 1.35 -4.38 -0.05
C GLN A 117 0.28 -5.43 -0.38
N PRO A 118 -0.77 -5.60 0.40
CA PRO A 118 -1.80 -6.62 0.14
C PRO A 118 -2.59 -6.33 -1.14
N ASN A 119 -3.45 -7.25 -1.52
CA ASN A 119 -4.54 -6.94 -2.43
C ASN A 119 -5.45 -5.91 -1.78
N ILE A 120 -5.80 -4.87 -2.53
CA ILE A 120 -6.63 -3.77 -2.05
C ILE A 120 -7.85 -3.63 -2.96
N TYR A 121 -9.03 -3.71 -2.37
CA TYR A 121 -10.31 -3.46 -3.01
C TYR A 121 -10.90 -2.19 -2.43
N THR A 122 -11.23 -1.24 -3.26
CA THR A 122 -11.83 0.02 -2.84
C THR A 122 -13.16 0.24 -3.54
N LEU A 123 -14.21 0.47 -2.78
CA LEU A 123 -15.51 0.92 -3.27
C LEU A 123 -15.74 2.34 -2.76
N GLY A 124 -15.98 3.26 -3.67
CA GLY A 124 -16.26 4.65 -3.36
C GLY A 124 -17.57 5.14 -3.94
N MET A 125 -18.16 6.11 -3.28
CA MET A 125 -19.35 6.84 -3.76
C MET A 125 -19.16 8.32 -3.45
N GLN A 126 -19.50 9.19 -4.39
CA GLN A 126 -19.54 10.62 -4.15
C GLN A 126 -20.84 11.22 -4.65
N LEU A 127 -21.29 12.25 -3.93
CA LEU A 127 -22.42 13.09 -4.31
C LEU A 127 -21.93 14.54 -4.36
N LYS A 128 -22.00 15.12 -5.55
CA LYS A 128 -21.59 16.51 -5.80
C LYS A 128 -22.82 17.38 -5.97
N ARG A 129 -22.79 18.56 -5.38
CA ARG A 129 -23.78 19.64 -5.52
C ARG A 129 -23.04 20.96 -5.71
N ASP A 130 -23.79 22.00 -6.06
CA ASP A 130 -23.23 23.34 -6.39
C ASP A 130 -22.20 23.83 -5.35
N LYS A 131 -22.50 23.63 -4.05
CA LYS A 131 -21.68 24.17 -2.96
C LYS A 131 -20.94 23.14 -2.13
N TRP A 132 -21.17 21.87 -2.36
CA TRP A 132 -20.53 20.84 -1.56
C TRP A 132 -20.39 19.52 -2.32
N ARG A 133 -19.44 18.72 -1.88
CA ARG A 133 -19.26 17.35 -2.31
C ARG A 133 -19.08 16.47 -1.06
N LEU A 134 -19.82 15.38 -1.01
CA LEU A 134 -19.70 14.36 0.03
C LEU A 134 -19.16 13.09 -0.61
N GLY A 135 -18.17 12.48 0.02
CA GLY A 135 -17.58 11.21 -0.41
C GLY A 135 -17.60 10.18 0.70
N LEU A 136 -17.91 8.95 0.35
CA LEU A 136 -17.80 7.76 1.17
C LEU A 136 -16.91 6.76 0.47
N ALA A 137 -16.06 6.06 1.20
CA ALA A 137 -15.28 4.95 0.65
C ALA A 137 -15.09 3.86 1.68
N VAL A 138 -15.02 2.64 1.20
CA VAL A 138 -14.65 1.46 1.99
C VAL A 138 -13.51 0.78 1.24
N GLU A 139 -12.42 0.54 1.95
CA GLU A 139 -11.25 -0.15 1.44
C GLU A 139 -11.05 -1.44 2.24
N MET A 140 -10.90 -2.56 1.56
CA MET A 140 -10.56 -3.85 2.13
C MET A 140 -9.13 -4.21 1.71
N GLN A 141 -8.31 -4.63 2.66
CA GLN A 141 -6.92 -5.03 2.46
C GLN A 141 -6.72 -6.46 2.96
N GLU A 142 -6.23 -7.36 2.10
CA GLU A 142 -6.01 -8.79 2.39
C GLU A 142 -4.61 -9.01 2.99
N TRP A 143 -4.44 -8.68 4.27
CA TRP A 143 -3.16 -8.83 4.97
C TRP A 143 -2.87 -10.28 5.39
N SER A 144 -3.89 -11.13 5.52
CA SER A 144 -3.73 -12.57 5.83
C SER A 144 -2.81 -13.29 4.82
N ALA A 145 -2.74 -12.81 3.59
CA ALA A 145 -1.85 -13.35 2.57
C ALA A 145 -0.35 -13.12 2.89
N LEU A 146 0.00 -12.14 3.73
CA LEU A 146 1.38 -11.94 4.20
C LEU A 146 1.84 -13.07 5.11
N GLU A 147 0.94 -13.63 5.91
CA GLU A 147 1.25 -14.78 6.76
C GLU A 147 1.68 -15.99 5.93
N ASP A 148 0.96 -16.27 4.84
CA ASP A 148 1.30 -17.33 3.91
C ASP A 148 2.67 -17.11 3.25
N GLU A 149 2.99 -15.88 2.87
CA GLU A 149 4.29 -15.52 2.29
C GLU A 149 5.42 -15.74 3.29
N LEU A 150 5.27 -15.29 4.54
CA LEU A 150 6.26 -15.47 5.60
C LEU A 150 6.42 -16.93 6.02
N ASN A 151 5.36 -17.74 5.98
CA ASN A 151 5.41 -19.16 6.34
C ASN A 151 6.00 -20.04 5.22
N ASN A 152 5.92 -19.61 3.98
CA ASN A 152 6.51 -20.32 2.83
C ASN A 152 8.02 -20.14 2.72
N ASP A 153 8.58 -19.14 3.38
CA ASP A 153 10.01 -18.93 3.43
C ASP A 153 10.67 -19.97 4.35
N THR A 154 11.81 -20.50 3.91
CA THR A 154 12.56 -21.58 4.58
C THR A 154 13.20 -21.17 5.91
N VAL A 155 12.94 -19.97 6.38
CA VAL A 155 13.42 -19.49 7.68
C VAL A 155 12.63 -20.17 8.79
N LYS A 156 13.26 -21.13 9.43
CA LYS A 156 12.71 -22.00 10.50
C LYS A 156 12.31 -21.28 11.80
N ASN A 157 12.44 -19.99 11.87
CA ASN A 157 11.94 -19.19 12.97
C ASN A 157 10.57 -18.64 12.55
N ASN A 158 9.55 -19.41 12.84
CA ASN A 158 8.19 -18.96 12.78
C ASN A 158 8.08 -17.73 13.70
N LEU A 159 7.98 -16.54 13.12
CA LEU A 159 7.97 -15.27 13.87
C LEU A 159 6.71 -15.13 14.73
N GLY A 160 5.76 -16.07 14.60
CA GLY A 160 4.52 -16.07 15.36
C GLY A 160 3.65 -14.85 15.05
N LEU A 161 3.85 -14.22 13.87
CA LEU A 161 3.05 -13.12 13.42
C LEU A 161 1.80 -13.65 12.73
N GLU A 162 0.67 -13.15 13.16
CA GLU A 162 -0.65 -13.42 12.59
C GLU A 162 -1.22 -12.11 12.06
N PHE A 163 -1.76 -12.14 10.85
CA PHE A 163 -2.33 -10.97 10.20
C PHE A 163 -3.78 -11.23 9.80
N ASP A 164 -4.64 -10.29 10.15
CA ASP A 164 -6.04 -10.27 9.74
C ASP A 164 -6.26 -9.31 8.56
N ASP A 165 -7.25 -9.64 7.73
CA ASP A 165 -7.75 -8.73 6.72
C ASP A 165 -8.47 -7.56 7.38
N ILE A 166 -8.23 -6.35 6.88
CA ILE A 166 -8.79 -5.14 7.48
C ILE A 166 -9.74 -4.41 6.53
N VAL A 167 -10.69 -3.71 7.13
CA VAL A 167 -11.66 -2.86 6.42
C VAL A 167 -11.54 -1.43 6.91
N ILE A 168 -11.30 -0.50 5.99
CA ILE A 168 -11.05 0.91 6.27
C ILE A 168 -12.19 1.75 5.71
N PRO A 169 -13.22 2.11 6.52
CA PRO A 169 -14.24 3.06 6.13
C PRO A 169 -13.71 4.49 6.19
N ARG A 170 -14.09 5.29 5.19
CA ARG A 170 -13.70 6.70 5.06
C ARG A 170 -14.91 7.54 4.69
N ILE A 171 -15.01 8.70 5.29
CA ILE A 171 -15.98 9.74 4.93
C ILE A 171 -15.26 11.07 4.77
N GLY A 172 -15.59 11.80 3.73
CA GLY A 172 -15.01 13.12 3.48
C GLY A 172 -16.03 14.07 2.87
N ALA A 173 -15.84 15.35 3.10
CA ALA A 173 -16.66 16.41 2.56
C ALA A 173 -15.80 17.56 2.06
N GLU A 174 -16.27 18.21 1.01
CA GLU A 174 -15.74 19.48 0.52
C GLU A 174 -16.88 20.52 0.52
N TYR A 175 -16.51 21.74 0.86
CA TYR A 175 -17.42 22.88 0.81
C TYR A 175 -16.79 24.03 0.01
N TYR A 176 -17.45 24.44 -1.06
CA TYR A 176 -17.04 25.54 -1.91
C TYR A 176 -17.52 26.85 -1.31
N LEU A 177 -16.62 27.56 -0.62
CA LEU A 177 -16.92 28.87 -0.02
C LEU A 177 -17.23 29.90 -1.11
N ASN A 178 -16.44 29.89 -2.16
CA ASN A 178 -16.60 30.69 -3.38
C ASN A 178 -15.72 30.05 -4.48
N ASP A 179 -15.63 30.71 -5.64
CA ASP A 179 -14.85 30.23 -6.79
C ASP A 179 -13.36 30.11 -6.51
N THR A 180 -12.87 30.80 -5.48
CA THR A 180 -11.44 30.79 -5.09
C THR A 180 -11.15 29.78 -3.98
N PHE A 181 -12.00 29.67 -2.95
CA PHE A 181 -11.69 28.91 -1.73
C PHE A 181 -12.60 27.69 -1.55
N THR A 182 -11.98 26.57 -1.27
CA THR A 182 -12.65 25.31 -0.92
C THR A 182 -12.11 24.81 0.42
N LEU A 183 -13.00 24.40 1.32
CA LEU A 183 -12.65 23.69 2.55
C LEU A 183 -12.87 22.20 2.37
N THR A 184 -11.99 21.39 2.93
CA THR A 184 -12.09 19.93 2.92
C THR A 184 -11.96 19.38 4.31
N GLY A 185 -12.64 18.28 4.59
CA GLY A 185 -12.49 17.57 5.86
C GLY A 185 -12.91 16.11 5.72
N GLY A 186 -12.37 15.25 6.54
CA GLY A 186 -12.72 13.84 6.50
C GLY A 186 -12.18 13.05 7.68
N VAL A 187 -12.68 11.83 7.81
CA VAL A 187 -12.25 10.87 8.82
C VAL A 187 -12.12 9.49 8.20
N ALA A 188 -11.14 8.73 8.65
CA ALA A 188 -10.95 7.32 8.34
C ALA A 188 -10.71 6.54 9.63
N PHE A 189 -11.20 5.31 9.67
CA PHE A 189 -10.94 4.36 10.74
C PHE A 189 -10.12 3.22 10.15
N GLU A 190 -8.92 3.04 10.66
CA GLU A 190 -7.96 2.03 10.19
C GLU A 190 -7.67 1.06 11.33
N GLU A 191 -8.12 -0.18 11.17
CA GLU A 191 -7.80 -1.28 12.09
C GLU A 191 -6.35 -1.73 11.84
N SER A 192 -5.69 -2.22 12.89
CA SER A 192 -4.38 -2.84 12.76
C SER A 192 -4.51 -4.21 12.11
N PRO A 193 -3.73 -4.53 11.09
CA PRO A 193 -3.72 -5.88 10.53
C PRO A 193 -3.04 -6.90 11.44
N LEU A 194 -2.31 -6.49 12.47
CA LEU A 194 -1.63 -7.40 13.39
C LEU A 194 -2.62 -8.03 14.35
N ALA A 195 -2.85 -9.34 14.23
CA ALA A 195 -3.86 -10.06 15.01
C ALA A 195 -3.41 -10.41 16.42
N ASN A 196 -2.13 -10.74 16.62
CA ASN A 196 -1.64 -11.24 17.91
C ASN A 196 -0.98 -10.17 18.77
N ASP A 197 -1.21 -10.28 20.10
CA ASP A 197 -0.65 -9.42 21.13
C ASP A 197 0.47 -10.09 21.94
N VAL A 198 0.73 -11.39 21.69
CA VAL A 198 1.66 -12.22 22.49
C VAL A 198 2.94 -12.46 21.70
N ASN A 199 4.07 -12.08 22.31
CA ASN A 199 5.40 -12.20 21.73
C ASN A 199 5.55 -11.63 20.31
N PRO A 200 5.09 -10.41 20.06
CA PRO A 200 5.31 -9.80 18.76
C PRO A 200 6.81 -9.63 18.53
N GLU A 201 7.26 -9.88 17.32
CA GLU A 201 8.60 -9.49 16.94
C GLU A 201 8.77 -7.97 17.08
N VAL A 202 9.92 -7.56 17.61
CA VAL A 202 10.19 -6.19 18.09
C VAL A 202 9.95 -5.09 17.05
N ASN A 203 9.86 -5.45 15.77
CA ASN A 203 9.72 -4.49 14.67
C ASN A 203 8.28 -4.36 14.14
N TYR A 204 7.34 -5.17 14.63
CA TYR A 204 5.93 -5.17 14.18
C TYR A 204 5.04 -4.72 15.32
N LEU A 205 5.04 -3.40 15.57
CA LEU A 205 4.15 -2.77 16.53
C LEU A 205 3.16 -1.91 15.75
N ASP A 206 1.89 -2.27 15.79
CA ASP A 206 0.83 -1.53 15.16
C ASP A 206 -0.42 -1.52 16.04
N ALA A 207 -1.26 -0.52 15.89
CA ALA A 207 -2.48 -0.33 16.64
C ALA A 207 -3.53 0.36 15.78
N ASP A 208 -4.78 0.15 16.14
CA ASP A 208 -5.91 0.83 15.51
C ASP A 208 -5.74 2.33 15.56
N ARG A 209 -6.16 3.01 14.50
CA ARG A 209 -6.04 4.46 14.42
C ARG A 209 -7.23 5.12 13.75
N THR A 210 -7.60 6.25 14.31
CA THR A 210 -8.52 7.19 13.68
C THR A 210 -7.74 8.32 13.05
N VAL A 211 -7.95 8.55 11.77
CA VAL A 211 -7.30 9.63 11.01
C VAL A 211 -8.32 10.72 10.73
N ILE A 212 -8.04 11.94 11.18
CA ILE A 212 -8.85 13.13 10.94
C ILE A 212 -8.07 14.07 10.03
N GLY A 213 -8.64 14.40 8.88
CA GLY A 213 -8.06 15.30 7.90
C GLY A 213 -8.84 16.60 7.76
N LEU A 214 -8.13 17.72 7.69
CA LEU A 214 -8.68 19.04 7.36
C LEU A 214 -7.82 19.70 6.28
N GLY A 215 -8.46 20.39 5.38
CA GLY A 215 -7.74 21.07 4.30
C GLY A 215 -8.45 22.30 3.77
N MET A 216 -7.67 23.09 3.06
CA MET A 216 -8.14 24.26 2.34
C MET A 216 -7.41 24.35 1.01
N SER A 217 -8.17 24.63 -0.06
CA SER A 217 -7.64 24.91 -1.39
C SER A 217 -7.95 26.36 -1.76
N ALA A 218 -7.02 27.01 -2.45
CA ALA A 218 -7.20 28.32 -3.05
C ALA A 218 -6.84 28.26 -4.55
N THR A 219 -7.78 28.61 -5.43
CA THR A 219 -7.60 28.63 -6.88
C THR A 219 -7.61 30.07 -7.38
N PHE A 220 -6.58 30.46 -8.11
CA PHE A 220 -6.41 31.80 -8.69
C PHE A 220 -6.36 31.67 -10.21
N ASP A 221 -7.41 32.10 -10.89
CA ASP A 221 -7.53 31.96 -12.34
C ASP A 221 -6.54 32.82 -13.12
N HIS A 222 -6.17 33.99 -12.58
CA HIS A 222 -5.26 34.91 -13.22
C HIS A 222 -4.09 35.29 -12.30
N VAL A 223 -2.95 34.66 -12.53
CA VAL A 223 -1.69 35.04 -11.86
C VAL A 223 -0.74 35.57 -12.94
N TYR A 224 -0.20 36.79 -12.70
CA TYR A 224 0.73 37.42 -13.63
C TYR A 224 1.88 36.50 -14.02
N GLY A 225 2.04 36.29 -15.33
CA GLY A 225 3.10 35.41 -15.87
C GLY A 225 2.71 33.93 -16.02
N LEU A 226 1.55 33.49 -15.53
CA LEU A 226 1.05 32.13 -15.73
C LEU A 226 -0.03 32.08 -16.79
N LYS A 227 0.00 31.04 -17.64
CA LYS A 227 -1.01 30.78 -18.68
C LYS A 227 -2.21 29.97 -18.16
N HIS A 228 -2.05 29.32 -17.03
CA HIS A 228 -3.03 28.43 -16.42
C HIS A 228 -3.32 28.88 -14.98
N PRO A 229 -4.49 28.54 -14.43
CA PRO A 229 -4.83 28.79 -13.05
C PRO A 229 -3.78 28.23 -12.10
N LEU A 230 -3.50 28.95 -11.02
CA LEU A 230 -2.67 28.46 -9.91
C LEU A 230 -3.58 27.94 -8.80
N ARG A 231 -3.41 26.69 -8.42
CA ARG A 231 -4.06 26.11 -7.26
C ARG A 231 -3.04 25.82 -6.16
N LEU A 232 -3.37 26.27 -4.95
CA LEU A 232 -2.61 26.01 -3.73
C LEU A 232 -3.48 25.19 -2.80
N ASP A 233 -2.95 24.05 -2.35
CA ASP A 233 -3.64 23.17 -1.43
C ASP A 233 -2.82 23.09 -0.12
N PHE A 234 -3.53 23.26 1.00
CA PHE A 234 -2.99 23.03 2.34
C PHE A 234 -3.81 21.97 3.03
N GLY A 235 -3.15 20.97 3.60
CA GLY A 235 -3.79 19.87 4.32
C GLY A 235 -3.07 19.57 5.63
N TYR A 236 -3.84 19.22 6.64
CA TYR A 236 -3.37 18.74 7.93
C TYR A 236 -4.07 17.45 8.28
N GLN A 237 -3.31 16.47 8.74
CA GLN A 237 -3.85 15.20 9.24
C GLN A 237 -3.41 14.98 10.69
N TYR A 238 -4.34 14.50 11.48
CA TYR A 238 -4.13 14.12 12.86
C TYR A 238 -4.48 12.63 13.02
N HIS A 239 -3.53 11.86 13.55
CA HIS A 239 -3.67 10.43 13.79
C HIS A 239 -3.83 10.20 15.28
N LEU A 240 -4.97 9.61 15.65
CA LEU A 240 -5.27 9.12 16.98
C LEU A 240 -5.03 7.62 16.98
N MET A 241 -3.94 7.18 17.57
CA MET A 241 -3.64 5.76 17.74
C MET A 241 -4.26 5.28 19.05
N GLU A 242 -4.88 4.10 19.01
CA GLU A 242 -5.37 3.45 20.22
C GLU A 242 -4.21 2.84 21.00
N GLU A 243 -4.38 2.76 22.32
CA GLU A 243 -3.41 2.09 23.19
C GLU A 243 -3.54 0.58 23.02
N ARG A 244 -2.42 -0.10 22.75
CA ARG A 244 -2.37 -1.55 22.62
C ARG A 244 -1.29 -2.10 23.54
N GLU A 245 -1.64 -3.09 24.36
CA GLU A 245 -0.70 -3.76 25.26
C GLU A 245 -0.19 -5.05 24.62
N PHE A 246 1.12 -5.17 24.53
CA PHE A 246 1.78 -6.39 24.05
C PHE A 246 2.37 -7.17 25.21
N GLN A 247 2.14 -8.47 25.24
CA GLN A 247 2.66 -9.37 26.27
C GLN A 247 3.93 -10.07 25.78
N ILE A 248 5.05 -9.83 26.44
CA ILE A 248 6.29 -10.55 26.17
C ILE A 248 6.41 -11.69 27.20
N VAL A 249 6.16 -12.90 26.75
CA VAL A 249 6.37 -14.10 27.57
C VAL A 249 7.81 -14.57 27.36
N SER A 250 8.70 -14.27 28.31
CA SER A 250 10.04 -14.84 28.29
C SER A 250 9.94 -16.34 28.50
N SER A 251 10.27 -17.12 27.47
CA SER A 251 10.55 -18.54 27.66
C SER A 251 11.82 -18.64 28.51
N GLN A 252 11.67 -18.78 29.85
CA GLN A 252 12.77 -19.20 30.67
C GLN A 252 13.14 -20.65 30.29
N PRO A 253 14.43 -20.95 30.15
CA PRO A 253 14.93 -22.28 29.82
C PRO A 253 14.62 -23.30 30.89
#